data_94dee85f67fbf78c54207caea5f5feb7
#
_entry.id   94dee85f67fbf78c54207caea5f5feb7
#
_cell.length_a   1.000
_cell.length_b   1.000
_cell.length_c   1.000
_cell.angle_alpha   90.00
_cell.angle_beta   90.00
_cell.angle_gamma   90.00
#
_symmetry.space_group_name_H-M   'P 1'
#
loop_
_entity.id
_entity.type
_entity.pdbx_description
1 polymer ?
#
loop_
_entity_poly.entity_id
_entity_poly.type
_entity_poly.pdbx_seq_one_letter_code
_entity_poly.pdbx_strand_id
1 'polypeptide(L)'
;MNSDNVKKGPERAPNRSLFYALGYTPEELERPLIGVVSAYSEIVPGHAHLDKIADAVKAGVRMAGGTPILIPAIGVCDGIAMGHVGMKYSLASRELICDSVETMFMAHQLDGLVLVPNCDKIVPGMVMAAVRMDVPAVVCSGGPMLAGRYGGEEVSLSKMFEAVGAYKAGMIDDAQLEDCTCNCCPGCGSCSGMYTANSMNCLCEAIGIALPGNGTIPAVYAKRLQLAKHAGMAIMDLVARGVTARQIINERSIRNALTCDMALGCSTNTVLHLLAIAQEAGCPIDLKLFNEISAKTPNLCHLAPAGPTHMPDLYEAGGIPAVQAELAKKGLLDLDVPTVTGKTLGENIAGAKILNDKAIRSIDNPYSQTGGLQILWGNIAPDGCVVKRSAVAPEMQVHSGPARVFDSEDTAIAAIYAGEIHPGDVVVIRYEGPKGGPGMREMLNPTSALAGMKLDTTVALITDGRFSGASRGAAIGHVSPEAASGGPIGLVKEGDTIEIDIPNASIHLAVSDDELATRKAAYVQPEPNIKTGWLARYARLVTSANLGAVLK
;
A
#
# COMPACT_ATOMS: atom_id res chain seq x y z
N MET A 1 11.57 -31.43 -6.43
CA MET A 1 10.45 -30.49 -6.67
C MET A 1 9.32 -30.81 -5.70
N ASN A 2 8.64 -29.81 -5.15
CA ASN A 2 7.46 -30.07 -4.29
C ASN A 2 6.37 -30.82 -5.03
N SER A 3 6.19 -30.51 -6.31
CA SER A 3 5.20 -31.16 -7.17
C SER A 3 5.44 -32.65 -7.40
N ASP A 4 6.61 -33.18 -7.07
CA ASP A 4 6.85 -34.62 -7.12
C ASP A 4 5.93 -35.39 -6.15
N ASN A 5 5.48 -34.73 -5.06
CA ASN A 5 4.53 -35.28 -4.10
C ASN A 5 3.14 -35.56 -4.67
N VAL A 6 2.79 -35.00 -5.82
CA VAL A 6 1.48 -35.18 -6.49
C VAL A 6 1.60 -35.80 -7.87
N LYS A 7 2.80 -36.00 -8.40
CA LYS A 7 2.97 -36.50 -9.79
C LYS A 7 3.92 -37.69 -9.96
N LYS A 8 4.84 -37.97 -9.01
CA LYS A 8 5.82 -39.04 -9.15
C LYS A 8 5.45 -40.30 -8.35
N GLY A 9 5.79 -41.45 -8.92
CA GLY A 9 5.59 -42.79 -8.32
C GLY A 9 4.21 -43.39 -8.57
N PRO A 10 4.07 -44.71 -8.39
CA PRO A 10 2.81 -45.41 -8.62
C PRO A 10 1.70 -45.00 -7.64
N GLU A 11 2.06 -44.63 -6.41
CA GLU A 11 1.13 -44.13 -5.36
C GLU A 11 0.44 -42.83 -5.73
N ARG A 12 1.02 -42.08 -6.68
CA ARG A 12 0.45 -40.82 -7.20
C ARG A 12 -0.32 -40.96 -8.50
N ALA A 13 -0.58 -42.20 -8.94
CA ALA A 13 -1.45 -42.44 -10.09
C ALA A 13 -2.87 -41.84 -9.95
N PRO A 14 -3.53 -41.88 -8.77
CA PRO A 14 -4.80 -41.18 -8.57
C PRO A 14 -4.70 -39.68 -8.78
N ASN A 15 -3.63 -39.04 -8.27
CA ASN A 15 -3.40 -37.58 -8.44
C ASN A 15 -3.20 -37.24 -9.93
N ARG A 16 -2.36 -38.01 -10.66
CA ARG A 16 -2.15 -37.80 -12.10
C ARG A 16 -3.43 -37.97 -12.91
N SER A 17 -4.29 -38.94 -12.54
CA SER A 17 -5.59 -39.12 -13.18
C SER A 17 -6.45 -37.84 -13.14
N LEU A 18 -6.39 -37.08 -12.04
CA LEU A 18 -7.09 -35.79 -11.91
C LEU A 18 -6.45 -34.71 -12.77
N PHE A 19 -5.10 -34.65 -12.86
CA PHE A 19 -4.44 -33.75 -13.80
C PHE A 19 -4.80 -34.06 -15.26
N TYR A 20 -4.88 -35.36 -15.64
CA TYR A 20 -5.31 -35.76 -16.98
C TYR A 20 -6.77 -35.36 -17.25
N ALA A 21 -7.64 -35.42 -16.25
CA ALA A 21 -9.02 -34.95 -16.36
C ALA A 21 -9.10 -33.41 -16.62
N LEU A 22 -8.08 -32.67 -16.23
CA LEU A 22 -7.94 -31.24 -16.52
C LEU A 22 -7.29 -30.96 -17.89
N GLY A 23 -6.91 -32.03 -18.63
CA GLY A 23 -6.28 -31.91 -19.94
C GLY A 23 -4.76 -31.75 -19.95
N TYR A 24 -4.09 -31.89 -18.80
CA TYR A 24 -2.63 -31.90 -18.77
C TYR A 24 -2.09 -33.19 -19.40
N THR A 25 -0.97 -33.05 -20.14
CA THR A 25 -0.30 -34.20 -20.76
C THR A 25 0.76 -34.79 -19.83
N PRO A 26 1.23 -36.03 -20.08
CA PRO A 26 2.35 -36.61 -19.34
C PRO A 26 3.59 -35.72 -19.37
N GLU A 27 3.92 -35.12 -20.52
CA GLU A 27 5.08 -34.27 -20.71
C GLU A 27 4.97 -32.95 -19.90
N GLU A 28 3.75 -32.40 -19.73
CA GLU A 28 3.53 -31.22 -18.87
C GLU A 28 3.73 -31.58 -17.39
N LEU A 29 3.39 -32.79 -16.95
CA LEU A 29 3.58 -33.26 -15.58
C LEU A 29 5.04 -33.60 -15.25
N GLU A 30 5.91 -33.81 -16.23
CA GLU A 30 7.35 -33.93 -15.99
C GLU A 30 8.01 -32.60 -15.61
N ARG A 31 7.38 -31.47 -15.95
CA ARG A 31 7.89 -30.12 -15.72
C ARG A 31 7.54 -29.58 -14.32
N PRO A 32 8.23 -28.54 -13.83
CA PRO A 32 7.81 -27.82 -12.62
C PRO A 32 6.41 -27.24 -12.76
N LEU A 33 5.60 -27.37 -11.72
CA LEU A 33 4.24 -26.82 -11.66
C LEU A 33 4.27 -25.42 -11.03
N ILE A 34 3.98 -24.39 -11.81
CA ILE A 34 4.05 -22.99 -11.40
C ILE A 34 2.67 -22.40 -11.20
N GLY A 35 2.37 -21.99 -9.97
CA GLY A 35 1.14 -21.26 -9.67
C GLY A 35 1.20 -19.83 -10.22
N VAL A 36 0.24 -19.46 -11.06
CA VAL A 36 0.00 -18.08 -11.50
C VAL A 36 -1.20 -17.56 -10.72
N VAL A 37 -0.94 -16.82 -9.65
CA VAL A 37 -1.98 -16.34 -8.74
C VAL A 37 -2.50 -15.01 -9.27
N SER A 38 -3.69 -14.98 -9.82
CA SER A 38 -4.29 -13.79 -10.42
C SER A 38 -5.48 -13.30 -9.62
N ALA A 39 -5.48 -12.00 -9.30
CA ALA A 39 -6.63 -11.33 -8.70
C ALA A 39 -7.54 -10.68 -9.74
N TYR A 40 -7.63 -11.24 -10.95
CA TYR A 40 -8.55 -10.77 -11.99
C TYR A 40 -9.96 -10.59 -11.44
N SER A 41 -10.58 -9.45 -11.77
CA SER A 41 -11.94 -9.11 -11.34
C SER A 41 -12.53 -8.02 -12.22
N GLU A 42 -13.79 -8.13 -12.60
CA GLU A 42 -14.52 -7.13 -13.38
C GLU A 42 -14.99 -5.92 -12.56
N ILE A 43 -14.94 -6.01 -11.21
CA ILE A 43 -15.36 -4.91 -10.32
C ILE A 43 -14.18 -4.01 -9.88
N VAL A 44 -12.92 -4.43 -10.09
CA VAL A 44 -11.75 -3.66 -9.69
C VAL A 44 -11.07 -3.12 -10.94
N PRO A 45 -11.09 -1.80 -11.22
CA PRO A 45 -10.48 -1.22 -12.43
C PRO A 45 -9.00 -1.59 -12.60
N GLY A 46 -8.26 -1.67 -11.48
CA GLY A 46 -6.87 -2.14 -11.46
C GLY A 46 -6.70 -3.60 -11.85
N HIS A 47 -7.75 -4.40 -11.83
CA HIS A 47 -7.71 -5.85 -12.05
C HIS A 47 -8.42 -6.32 -13.33
N ALA A 48 -9.18 -5.45 -13.98
CA ALA A 48 -10.02 -5.81 -15.12
C ALA A 48 -9.25 -6.36 -16.34
N HIS A 49 -7.94 -6.19 -16.40
CA HIS A 49 -7.05 -6.68 -17.46
C HIS A 49 -6.05 -7.74 -16.98
N LEU A 50 -6.13 -8.19 -15.73
CA LEU A 50 -5.17 -9.16 -15.17
C LEU A 50 -5.29 -10.55 -15.79
N ASP A 51 -6.38 -10.87 -16.45
CA ASP A 51 -6.52 -12.06 -17.30
C ASP A 51 -5.43 -12.09 -18.39
N LYS A 52 -5.25 -10.96 -19.11
CA LYS A 52 -4.22 -10.80 -20.16
C LYS A 52 -2.81 -10.85 -19.60
N ILE A 53 -2.59 -10.27 -18.41
CA ILE A 53 -1.30 -10.33 -17.71
C ILE A 53 -1.00 -11.78 -17.31
N ALA A 54 -1.96 -12.49 -16.72
CA ALA A 54 -1.82 -13.88 -16.32
C ALA A 54 -1.52 -14.79 -17.53
N ASP A 55 -2.19 -14.58 -18.68
CA ASP A 55 -1.92 -15.33 -19.90
C ASP A 55 -0.50 -15.05 -20.45
N ALA A 56 -0.03 -13.81 -20.38
CA ALA A 56 1.34 -13.47 -20.75
C ALA A 56 2.36 -14.12 -19.81
N VAL A 57 2.11 -14.15 -18.49
CA VAL A 57 2.94 -14.88 -17.51
C VAL A 57 2.98 -16.37 -17.84
N LYS A 58 1.81 -16.99 -18.09
CA LYS A 58 1.71 -18.41 -18.47
C LYS A 58 2.50 -18.72 -19.74
N ALA A 59 2.46 -17.82 -20.73
CA ALA A 59 3.29 -17.95 -21.92
C ALA A 59 4.79 -17.95 -21.59
N GLY A 60 5.24 -17.04 -20.72
CA GLY A 60 6.62 -16.98 -20.23
C GLY A 60 7.06 -18.27 -19.51
N VAL A 61 6.22 -18.81 -18.62
CA VAL A 61 6.47 -20.06 -17.91
C VAL A 61 6.65 -21.22 -18.90
N ARG A 62 5.75 -21.33 -19.91
CA ARG A 62 5.85 -22.38 -20.94
C ARG A 62 7.11 -22.24 -21.78
N MET A 63 7.47 -21.00 -22.17
CA MET A 63 8.70 -20.72 -22.95
C MET A 63 9.95 -21.16 -22.19
N ALA A 64 9.94 -21.10 -20.87
CA ALA A 64 11.05 -21.52 -20.01
C ALA A 64 10.95 -22.98 -19.51
N GLY A 65 10.01 -23.78 -20.06
CA GLY A 65 9.89 -25.22 -19.78
C GLY A 65 9.12 -25.59 -18.53
N GLY A 66 8.28 -24.70 -17.99
CA GLY A 66 7.38 -24.98 -16.87
C GLY A 66 5.94 -25.24 -17.30
N THR A 67 5.14 -25.75 -16.37
CA THR A 67 3.69 -25.95 -16.53
C THR A 67 2.95 -24.96 -15.63
N PRO A 68 2.33 -23.90 -16.18
CA PRO A 68 1.63 -22.90 -15.41
C PRO A 68 0.21 -23.35 -15.05
N ILE A 69 -0.18 -23.11 -13.80
CA ILE A 69 -1.51 -23.37 -13.25
C ILE A 69 -2.10 -22.07 -12.74
N LEU A 70 -3.24 -21.63 -13.30
CA LEU A 70 -3.92 -20.42 -12.84
C LEU A 70 -4.61 -20.67 -11.50
N ILE A 71 -4.36 -19.80 -10.53
CA ILE A 71 -4.99 -19.80 -9.21
C ILE A 71 -5.71 -18.46 -9.02
N PRO A 72 -7.02 -18.45 -8.71
CA PRO A 72 -7.74 -17.22 -8.45
C PRO A 72 -7.40 -16.67 -7.05
N ALA A 73 -7.32 -15.35 -6.95
CA ALA A 73 -7.31 -14.62 -5.68
C ALA A 73 -8.40 -13.55 -5.67
N ILE A 74 -8.88 -13.20 -4.50
CA ILE A 74 -9.84 -12.11 -4.33
C ILE A 74 -9.15 -10.75 -4.37
N GLY A 75 -9.93 -9.69 -4.62
CA GLY A 75 -9.48 -8.31 -4.51
C GLY A 75 -10.63 -7.38 -4.16
N VAL A 76 -10.36 -6.39 -3.29
CA VAL A 76 -11.28 -5.31 -2.96
C VAL A 76 -10.77 -4.05 -3.64
N CYS A 77 -11.66 -3.30 -4.29
CA CYS A 77 -11.34 -1.97 -4.81
C CYS A 77 -11.56 -0.93 -3.71
N ASP A 78 -10.46 -0.37 -3.20
CA ASP A 78 -10.53 0.64 -2.14
C ASP A 78 -11.33 1.88 -2.60
N GLY A 79 -11.18 2.32 -3.85
CA GLY A 79 -11.92 3.45 -4.39
C GLY A 79 -13.45 3.23 -4.41
N ILE A 80 -13.90 2.04 -4.80
CA ILE A 80 -15.35 1.70 -4.79
C ILE A 80 -15.84 1.48 -3.35
N ALA A 81 -15.01 0.95 -2.47
CA ALA A 81 -15.36 0.71 -1.08
C ALA A 81 -15.30 1.98 -0.19
N MET A 82 -14.72 3.07 -0.69
CA MET A 82 -14.50 4.32 0.05
C MET A 82 -15.82 4.97 0.49
N GLY A 83 -15.85 5.48 1.72
CA GLY A 83 -17.00 6.25 2.23
C GLY A 83 -18.21 5.43 2.69
N HIS A 84 -18.10 4.09 2.78
CA HIS A 84 -19.16 3.24 3.31
C HIS A 84 -18.58 1.99 4.03
N VAL A 85 -19.45 1.13 4.57
CA VAL A 85 -19.05 -0.06 5.35
C VAL A 85 -18.12 -1.03 4.61
N GLY A 86 -18.15 -1.03 3.28
CA GLY A 86 -17.27 -1.86 2.43
C GLY A 86 -15.79 -1.61 2.69
N MET A 87 -15.41 -0.38 3.08
CA MET A 87 -14.02 -0.03 3.32
C MET A 87 -13.39 -0.79 4.51
N LYS A 88 -14.18 -1.26 5.45
CA LYS A 88 -13.76 -2.12 6.56
C LYS A 88 -13.22 -3.48 6.09
N TYR A 89 -13.66 -3.95 4.91
CA TYR A 89 -13.20 -5.21 4.33
C TYR A 89 -11.87 -5.08 3.58
N SER A 90 -11.44 -3.87 3.23
CA SER A 90 -10.23 -3.65 2.44
C SER A 90 -8.98 -4.23 3.13
N LEU A 91 -8.53 -3.68 4.27
CA LEU A 91 -7.34 -4.17 4.95
C LEU A 91 -7.52 -5.62 5.44
N ALA A 92 -8.70 -5.97 5.92
CA ALA A 92 -9.00 -7.31 6.38
C ALA A 92 -8.87 -8.36 5.26
N SER A 93 -9.06 -7.99 3.99
CA SER A 93 -8.86 -8.88 2.84
C SER A 93 -7.39 -9.27 2.62
N ARG A 94 -6.42 -8.47 3.06
CA ARG A 94 -4.99 -8.76 2.96
C ARG A 94 -4.65 -10.11 3.59
N GLU A 95 -5.20 -10.37 4.77
CA GLU A 95 -4.98 -11.63 5.49
C GLU A 95 -5.66 -12.81 4.77
N LEU A 96 -6.91 -12.65 4.31
CA LEU A 96 -7.60 -13.68 3.53
C LEU A 96 -6.86 -14.04 2.24
N ILE A 97 -6.28 -13.05 1.57
CA ILE A 97 -5.48 -13.26 0.37
C ILE A 97 -4.24 -14.08 0.72
N CYS A 98 -3.52 -13.69 1.77
CA CYS A 98 -2.34 -14.41 2.25
C CYS A 98 -2.67 -15.87 2.55
N ASP A 99 -3.68 -16.13 3.37
CA ASP A 99 -4.09 -17.48 3.80
C ASP A 99 -4.60 -18.32 2.63
N SER A 100 -5.34 -17.72 1.68
CA SER A 100 -5.86 -18.44 0.51
C SER A 100 -4.75 -18.86 -0.46
N VAL A 101 -3.76 -18.00 -0.70
CA VAL A 101 -2.61 -18.31 -1.54
C VAL A 101 -1.76 -19.41 -0.92
N GLU A 102 -1.47 -19.32 0.37
CA GLU A 102 -0.79 -20.37 1.14
C GLU A 102 -1.54 -21.70 1.02
N THR A 103 -2.85 -21.69 1.27
CA THR A 103 -3.70 -22.90 1.21
C THR A 103 -3.62 -23.55 -0.16
N MET A 104 -3.76 -22.78 -1.24
CA MET A 104 -3.71 -23.33 -2.61
C MET A 104 -2.34 -23.88 -2.96
N PHE A 105 -1.27 -23.19 -2.61
CA PHE A 105 0.10 -23.63 -2.87
C PHE A 105 0.43 -24.93 -2.13
N MET A 106 0.18 -24.95 -0.83
CA MET A 106 0.56 -26.07 0.04
C MET A 106 -0.29 -27.32 -0.24
N ALA A 107 -1.60 -27.15 -0.45
CA ALA A 107 -2.49 -28.28 -0.75
C ALA A 107 -2.17 -28.95 -2.09
N HIS A 108 -1.72 -28.19 -3.10
CA HIS A 108 -1.46 -28.72 -4.45
C HIS A 108 0.03 -28.90 -4.75
N GLN A 109 0.91 -28.62 -3.77
CA GLN A 109 2.35 -28.88 -3.82
C GLN A 109 3.03 -28.28 -5.07
N LEU A 110 2.82 -26.99 -5.30
CA LEU A 110 3.43 -26.28 -6.42
C LEU A 110 4.92 -26.03 -6.20
N ASP A 111 5.68 -25.73 -7.24
CA ASP A 111 7.13 -25.52 -7.19
C ASP A 111 7.56 -24.05 -7.08
N GLY A 112 6.69 -23.13 -7.49
CA GLY A 112 6.92 -21.69 -7.43
C GLY A 112 5.68 -20.88 -7.78
N LEU A 113 5.72 -19.57 -7.56
CA LEU A 113 4.61 -18.66 -7.74
C LEU A 113 4.96 -17.46 -8.62
N VAL A 114 4.09 -17.10 -9.55
CA VAL A 114 4.02 -15.74 -10.09
C VAL A 114 2.75 -15.10 -9.56
N LEU A 115 2.93 -14.03 -8.80
CA LEU A 115 1.87 -13.29 -8.14
C LEU A 115 1.44 -12.13 -9.05
N VAL A 116 0.16 -12.10 -9.42
CA VAL A 116 -0.41 -11.11 -10.36
C VAL A 116 -1.45 -10.24 -9.65
N PRO A 117 -1.01 -9.35 -8.73
CA PRO A 117 -1.85 -8.35 -8.08
C PRO A 117 -1.86 -7.04 -8.86
N ASN A 118 -2.60 -6.03 -8.38
CA ASN A 118 -2.38 -4.65 -8.81
C ASN A 118 -2.85 -3.61 -7.78
N CYS A 119 -3.85 -3.91 -6.94
CA CYS A 119 -4.44 -2.96 -6.00
C CYS A 119 -3.91 -3.11 -4.56
N ASP A 120 -4.32 -2.19 -3.72
CA ASP A 120 -3.77 -1.76 -2.45
C ASP A 120 -3.39 -2.89 -1.48
N LYS A 121 -4.32 -3.81 -1.20
CA LYS A 121 -4.15 -4.84 -0.17
C LYS A 121 -3.78 -6.19 -0.76
N ILE A 122 -3.99 -6.33 -2.08
CA ILE A 122 -3.71 -7.56 -2.82
C ILE A 122 -2.19 -7.74 -2.98
N VAL A 123 -1.48 -6.65 -3.31
CA VAL A 123 -0.01 -6.68 -3.44
C VAL A 123 0.65 -7.18 -2.14
N PRO A 124 0.47 -6.52 -0.98
CA PRO A 124 1.09 -7.00 0.25
C PRO A 124 0.58 -8.38 0.69
N GLY A 125 -0.72 -8.69 0.52
CA GLY A 125 -1.27 -10.00 0.88
C GLY A 125 -0.61 -11.15 0.12
N MET A 126 -0.39 -11.01 -1.17
CA MET A 126 0.32 -12.00 -1.98
C MET A 126 1.81 -12.10 -1.62
N VAL A 127 2.48 -10.98 -1.36
CA VAL A 127 3.89 -10.98 -0.92
C VAL A 127 4.04 -11.65 0.44
N MET A 128 3.14 -11.36 1.39
CA MET A 128 3.10 -12.02 2.71
C MET A 128 3.02 -13.54 2.55
N ALA A 129 2.15 -14.04 1.67
CA ALA A 129 2.03 -15.49 1.42
C ALA A 129 3.35 -16.10 0.91
N ALA A 130 4.01 -15.46 -0.06
CA ALA A 130 5.26 -15.95 -0.62
C ALA A 130 6.38 -16.04 0.43
N VAL A 131 6.53 -15.00 1.26
CA VAL A 131 7.57 -15.00 2.31
C VAL A 131 7.22 -15.89 3.49
N ARG A 132 5.92 -16.04 3.84
CA ARG A 132 5.47 -16.98 4.88
C ARG A 132 5.85 -18.41 4.53
N MET A 133 5.55 -18.83 3.31
CA MET A 133 5.87 -20.17 2.80
C MET A 133 7.35 -20.35 2.45
N ASP A 134 8.08 -19.27 2.27
CA ASP A 134 9.48 -19.24 1.83
C ASP A 134 9.73 -20.05 0.54
N VAL A 135 8.98 -19.72 -0.50
CA VAL A 135 9.02 -20.40 -1.79
C VAL A 135 9.54 -19.48 -2.90
N PRO A 136 10.03 -20.02 -4.04
CA PRO A 136 10.35 -19.21 -5.20
C PRO A 136 9.12 -18.40 -5.65
N ALA A 137 9.26 -17.08 -5.75
CA ALA A 137 8.16 -16.20 -6.11
C ALA A 137 8.63 -14.96 -6.90
N VAL A 138 7.79 -14.50 -7.82
CA VAL A 138 7.97 -13.26 -8.59
C VAL A 138 6.66 -12.48 -8.56
N VAL A 139 6.71 -11.18 -8.25
CA VAL A 139 5.55 -10.28 -8.40
C VAL A 139 5.54 -9.69 -9.81
N CYS A 140 4.39 -9.74 -10.45
CA CYS A 140 4.12 -9.15 -11.75
C CYS A 140 2.80 -8.38 -11.70
N SER A 141 2.83 -7.10 -11.36
CA SER A 141 1.62 -6.28 -11.22
C SER A 141 1.01 -5.92 -12.58
N GLY A 142 -0.28 -5.53 -12.55
CA GLY A 142 -0.98 -5.07 -13.76
C GLY A 142 -0.52 -3.71 -14.28
N GLY A 143 0.17 -2.91 -13.47
CA GLY A 143 0.61 -1.56 -13.80
C GLY A 143 -0.41 -0.44 -13.54
N PRO A 144 0.05 0.82 -13.49
CA PRO A 144 -0.80 1.98 -13.27
C PRO A 144 -1.66 2.32 -14.50
N MET A 145 -2.84 2.90 -14.26
CA MET A 145 -3.63 3.53 -15.32
C MET A 145 -2.96 4.84 -15.78
N LEU A 146 -3.34 5.31 -16.94
CA LEU A 146 -2.99 6.65 -17.40
C LEU A 146 -3.68 7.70 -16.53
N ALA A 147 -3.11 8.91 -16.47
CA ALA A 147 -3.79 10.03 -15.85
C ALA A 147 -5.06 10.39 -16.64
N GLY A 148 -6.12 10.79 -15.93
CA GLY A 148 -7.30 11.37 -16.54
C GLY A 148 -7.05 12.80 -17.00
N ARG A 149 -8.04 13.43 -17.66
CA ARG A 149 -7.97 14.83 -18.06
C ARG A 149 -9.25 15.57 -17.69
N TYR A 150 -9.09 16.69 -16.99
CA TYR A 150 -10.19 17.56 -16.61
C TYR A 150 -9.72 19.01 -16.57
N GLY A 151 -10.47 19.92 -17.17
CA GLY A 151 -10.12 21.34 -17.21
C GLY A 151 -8.80 21.66 -17.93
N GLY A 152 -8.33 20.76 -18.83
CA GLY A 152 -7.06 20.89 -19.56
C GLY A 152 -5.83 20.36 -18.80
N GLU A 153 -6.01 19.90 -17.54
CA GLU A 153 -4.97 19.36 -16.68
C GLU A 153 -5.02 17.84 -16.60
N GLU A 154 -3.91 17.20 -16.28
CA GLU A 154 -3.86 15.80 -15.88
C GLU A 154 -4.37 15.64 -14.45
N VAL A 155 -5.23 14.64 -14.25
CA VAL A 155 -5.92 14.41 -12.98
C VAL A 155 -5.92 12.93 -12.62
N SER A 156 -6.25 12.66 -11.37
CA SER A 156 -6.41 11.31 -10.83
C SER A 156 -7.65 11.23 -9.95
N LEU A 157 -7.94 10.06 -9.40
CA LEU A 157 -9.12 9.82 -8.55
C LEU A 157 -9.23 10.82 -7.38
N SER A 158 -8.12 11.34 -6.83
CA SER A 158 -8.18 12.35 -5.77
C SER A 158 -8.90 13.63 -6.21
N LYS A 159 -8.75 14.01 -7.48
CA LYS A 159 -9.47 15.17 -8.04
C LYS A 159 -10.97 14.99 -7.99
N MET A 160 -11.47 13.76 -8.20
CA MET A 160 -12.91 13.48 -8.12
C MET A 160 -13.44 13.70 -6.69
N PHE A 161 -12.71 13.27 -5.68
CA PHE A 161 -13.10 13.50 -4.27
C PHE A 161 -13.06 15.00 -3.91
N GLU A 162 -12.05 15.75 -4.41
CA GLU A 162 -12.00 17.20 -4.26
C GLU A 162 -13.18 17.89 -4.97
N ALA A 163 -13.55 17.41 -6.17
CA ALA A 163 -14.68 17.93 -6.93
C ALA A 163 -16.02 17.77 -6.18
N VAL A 164 -16.22 16.66 -5.46
CA VAL A 164 -17.39 16.48 -4.58
C VAL A 164 -17.42 17.55 -3.48
N GLY A 165 -16.28 17.86 -2.86
CA GLY A 165 -16.18 18.94 -1.87
C GLY A 165 -16.51 20.31 -2.49
N ALA A 166 -15.95 20.62 -3.66
CA ALA A 166 -16.22 21.86 -4.38
C ALA A 166 -17.70 21.99 -4.80
N TYR A 167 -18.32 20.88 -5.22
CA TYR A 167 -19.74 20.84 -5.55
C TYR A 167 -20.62 21.13 -4.32
N LYS A 168 -20.32 20.51 -3.17
CA LYS A 168 -21.03 20.77 -1.91
C LYS A 168 -20.88 22.21 -1.43
N ALA A 169 -19.74 22.83 -1.72
CA ALA A 169 -19.49 24.25 -1.44
C ALA A 169 -20.09 25.21 -2.50
N GLY A 170 -20.78 24.70 -3.52
CA GLY A 170 -21.40 25.52 -4.58
C GLY A 170 -20.38 26.15 -5.54
N MET A 171 -19.15 25.65 -5.61
CA MET A 171 -18.09 26.19 -6.47
C MET A 171 -18.14 25.64 -7.90
N ILE A 172 -18.73 24.46 -8.10
CA ILE A 172 -18.95 23.82 -9.40
C ILE A 172 -20.41 23.35 -9.50
N ASP A 173 -20.92 23.25 -10.73
CA ASP A 173 -22.29 22.80 -11.04
C ASP A 173 -22.33 21.28 -11.38
N ASP A 174 -23.56 20.77 -11.64
CA ASP A 174 -23.82 19.37 -11.98
C ASP A 174 -23.05 18.93 -13.25
N ALA A 175 -22.99 19.81 -14.27
CA ALA A 175 -22.32 19.48 -15.53
C ALA A 175 -20.82 19.37 -15.36
N GLN A 176 -20.21 20.23 -14.55
CA GLN A 176 -18.79 20.20 -14.24
C GLN A 176 -18.43 18.98 -13.38
N LEU A 177 -19.30 18.61 -12.42
CA LEU A 177 -19.12 17.41 -11.61
C LEU A 177 -19.18 16.15 -12.49
N GLU A 178 -20.15 16.06 -13.39
CA GLU A 178 -20.31 14.92 -14.31
C GLU A 178 -19.14 14.81 -15.28
N ASP A 179 -18.68 15.93 -15.86
CA ASP A 179 -17.49 15.94 -16.73
C ASP A 179 -16.25 15.41 -15.98
N CYS A 180 -16.05 15.85 -14.73
CA CYS A 180 -14.98 15.34 -13.89
C CYS A 180 -15.14 13.82 -13.64
N THR A 181 -16.36 13.37 -13.33
CA THR A 181 -16.70 11.96 -13.07
C THR A 181 -16.31 11.06 -14.25
N CYS A 182 -16.65 11.48 -15.47
CA CYS A 182 -16.38 10.68 -16.67
C CYS A 182 -14.90 10.62 -17.07
N ASN A 183 -14.09 11.61 -16.67
CA ASN A 183 -12.76 11.78 -17.24
C ASN A 183 -11.59 11.54 -16.27
N CYS A 184 -11.83 11.44 -14.94
CA CYS A 184 -10.76 11.26 -13.96
C CYS A 184 -10.05 9.89 -14.01
N CYS A 185 -10.74 8.83 -14.44
CA CYS A 185 -10.22 7.47 -14.50
C CYS A 185 -10.41 6.89 -15.90
N PRO A 186 -9.44 7.06 -16.82
CA PRO A 186 -9.66 6.82 -18.26
C PRO A 186 -9.57 5.36 -18.69
N GLY A 187 -9.23 4.40 -17.80
CA GLY A 187 -9.06 3.01 -18.22
C GLY A 187 -8.65 2.05 -17.13
N CYS A 188 -8.17 0.88 -17.52
CA CYS A 188 -7.67 -0.13 -16.60
C CYS A 188 -6.30 0.22 -16.02
N GLY A 189 -6.00 -0.35 -14.86
CA GLY A 189 -4.75 -0.15 -14.12
C GLY A 189 -5.02 0.28 -12.68
N SER A 190 -4.01 0.23 -11.82
CA SER A 190 -4.04 0.87 -10.52
C SER A 190 -4.15 2.39 -10.66
N CYS A 191 -4.41 3.11 -9.57
CA CYS A 191 -4.53 4.57 -9.62
C CYS A 191 -3.33 5.23 -10.32
N SER A 192 -3.52 6.40 -10.96
CA SER A 192 -2.44 7.09 -11.66
C SER A 192 -1.50 7.89 -10.76
N GLY A 193 -1.83 8.10 -9.47
CA GLY A 193 -0.96 8.77 -8.49
C GLY A 193 -0.13 7.80 -7.64
N MET A 194 0.77 8.35 -6.78
CA MET A 194 1.56 7.58 -5.81
C MET A 194 0.71 7.26 -4.57
N TYR A 195 -0.37 6.52 -4.80
CA TYR A 195 -1.26 5.99 -3.77
C TYR A 195 -0.79 4.60 -3.34
N THR A 196 -1.53 3.92 -2.47
CA THR A 196 -1.07 2.67 -1.86
C THR A 196 -0.74 1.57 -2.87
N ALA A 197 -1.57 1.37 -3.89
CA ALA A 197 -1.33 0.37 -4.93
C ALA A 197 0.02 0.56 -5.62
N ASN A 198 0.28 1.76 -6.13
CA ASN A 198 1.53 2.08 -6.81
C ASN A 198 2.72 2.12 -5.87
N SER A 199 2.54 2.61 -4.65
CA SER A 199 3.56 2.54 -3.60
C SER A 199 4.04 1.10 -3.43
N MET A 200 3.13 0.15 -3.19
CA MET A 200 3.50 -1.24 -2.98
C MET A 200 4.06 -1.91 -4.25
N ASN A 201 3.53 -1.59 -5.44
CA ASN A 201 4.06 -2.10 -6.71
C ASN A 201 5.50 -1.61 -6.97
N CYS A 202 5.82 -0.35 -6.64
CA CYS A 202 7.17 0.21 -6.72
C CYS A 202 8.09 -0.39 -5.64
N LEU A 203 7.58 -0.61 -4.42
CA LEU A 203 8.36 -1.21 -3.35
C LEU A 203 8.65 -2.70 -3.59
N CYS A 204 7.78 -3.45 -4.28
CA CYS A 204 8.11 -4.81 -4.75
C CYS A 204 9.31 -4.81 -5.70
N GLU A 205 9.46 -3.79 -6.55
CA GLU A 205 10.62 -3.60 -7.40
C GLU A 205 11.85 -3.21 -6.56
N ALA A 206 11.69 -2.26 -5.61
CA ALA A 206 12.76 -1.78 -4.75
C ALA A 206 13.33 -2.87 -3.84
N ILE A 207 12.49 -3.78 -3.33
CA ILE A 207 12.89 -4.91 -2.49
C ILE A 207 13.50 -6.06 -3.30
N GLY A 208 13.30 -6.07 -4.63
CA GLY A 208 13.87 -7.05 -5.53
C GLY A 208 12.98 -8.25 -5.86
N ILE A 209 11.71 -8.31 -5.36
CA ILE A 209 10.77 -9.42 -5.63
C ILE A 209 10.00 -9.25 -6.95
N ALA A 210 10.19 -8.14 -7.65
CA ALA A 210 9.63 -7.85 -8.96
C ALA A 210 10.71 -7.40 -9.96
N LEU A 211 10.44 -7.55 -11.25
CA LEU A 211 11.33 -7.10 -12.31
C LEU A 211 11.33 -5.56 -12.42
N PRO A 212 12.46 -4.93 -12.85
CA PRO A 212 12.51 -3.50 -13.15
C PRO A 212 11.42 -3.05 -14.10
N GLY A 213 10.70 -1.98 -13.73
CA GLY A 213 9.53 -1.47 -14.45
C GLY A 213 8.19 -2.03 -13.97
N ASN A 214 8.20 -2.95 -13.00
CA ASN A 214 6.97 -3.52 -12.44
C ASN A 214 6.02 -2.46 -11.90
N GLY A 215 6.52 -1.49 -11.12
CA GLY A 215 5.70 -0.47 -10.50
C GLY A 215 5.26 0.65 -11.45
N THR A 216 5.93 0.85 -12.57
CA THR A 216 5.80 2.10 -13.33
C THR A 216 5.32 1.94 -14.77
N ILE A 217 5.60 0.83 -15.47
CA ILE A 217 5.11 0.64 -16.83
C ILE A 217 3.57 0.72 -16.84
N PRO A 218 2.94 1.62 -17.61
CA PRO A 218 1.48 1.72 -17.66
C PRO A 218 0.79 0.43 -18.09
N ALA A 219 -0.40 0.18 -17.54
CA ALA A 219 -1.18 -1.03 -17.76
C ALA A 219 -1.47 -1.33 -19.23
N VAL A 220 -1.71 -0.28 -20.02
CA VAL A 220 -2.10 -0.38 -21.44
C VAL A 220 -0.92 -0.49 -22.41
N TYR A 221 0.33 -0.41 -21.94
CA TYR A 221 1.49 -0.47 -22.81
C TYR A 221 1.87 -1.91 -23.16
N ALA A 222 2.21 -2.17 -24.43
CA ALA A 222 2.68 -3.48 -24.88
C ALA A 222 3.87 -4.00 -24.06
N LYS A 223 4.71 -3.10 -23.54
CA LYS A 223 5.84 -3.42 -22.67
C LYS A 223 5.42 -4.09 -21.36
N ARG A 224 4.18 -3.83 -20.87
CA ARG A 224 3.61 -4.52 -19.70
C ARG A 224 3.44 -6.01 -19.98
N LEU A 225 2.95 -6.40 -21.15
CA LEU A 225 2.83 -7.81 -21.54
C LEU A 225 4.19 -8.48 -21.75
N GLN A 226 5.19 -7.73 -22.23
CA GLN A 226 6.55 -8.25 -22.34
C GLN A 226 7.15 -8.51 -20.96
N LEU A 227 6.97 -7.58 -20.01
CA LEU A 227 7.39 -7.75 -18.62
C LEU A 227 6.75 -9.00 -17.99
N ALA A 228 5.46 -9.22 -18.23
CA ALA A 228 4.73 -10.37 -17.73
C ALA A 228 5.30 -11.71 -18.25
N LYS A 229 5.68 -11.77 -19.52
CA LYS A 229 6.38 -12.94 -20.07
C LYS A 229 7.74 -13.15 -19.40
N HIS A 230 8.51 -12.09 -19.19
CA HIS A 230 9.79 -12.17 -18.51
C HIS A 230 9.64 -12.60 -17.05
N ALA A 231 8.58 -12.18 -16.34
CA ALA A 231 8.29 -12.65 -14.99
C ALA A 231 8.01 -14.16 -14.98
N GLY A 232 7.28 -14.68 -15.99
CA GLY A 232 7.06 -16.10 -16.17
C GLY A 232 8.34 -16.89 -16.49
N MET A 233 9.31 -16.27 -17.15
CA MET A 233 10.65 -16.88 -17.37
C MET A 233 11.50 -16.82 -16.10
N ALA A 234 11.47 -15.69 -15.39
CA ALA A 234 12.27 -15.48 -14.17
C ALA A 234 11.92 -16.48 -13.06
N ILE A 235 10.64 -16.80 -12.85
CA ILE A 235 10.26 -17.81 -11.84
C ILE A 235 10.89 -19.17 -12.12
N MET A 236 11.05 -19.54 -13.39
CA MET A 236 11.67 -20.82 -13.76
C MET A 236 13.15 -20.85 -13.40
N ASP A 237 13.88 -19.72 -13.56
CA ASP A 237 15.26 -19.61 -13.11
C ASP A 237 15.36 -19.71 -11.57
N LEU A 238 14.48 -19.03 -10.83
CA LEU A 238 14.45 -19.11 -9.38
C LEU A 238 14.20 -20.54 -8.89
N VAL A 239 13.23 -21.26 -9.48
CA VAL A 239 12.94 -22.65 -9.15
C VAL A 239 14.14 -23.55 -9.45
N ALA A 240 14.79 -23.38 -10.61
CA ALA A 240 15.96 -24.17 -10.97
C ALA A 240 17.15 -23.95 -10.03
N ARG A 241 17.32 -22.72 -9.54
CA ARG A 241 18.38 -22.33 -8.63
C ARG A 241 18.03 -22.52 -7.14
N GLY A 242 16.79 -22.85 -6.82
CA GLY A 242 16.31 -22.98 -5.44
C GLY A 242 16.31 -21.65 -4.67
N VAL A 243 16.12 -20.51 -5.36
CA VAL A 243 16.07 -19.19 -4.71
C VAL A 243 14.68 -18.90 -4.22
N THR A 244 14.53 -18.72 -2.91
CA THR A 244 13.24 -18.50 -2.24
C THR A 244 12.96 -17.03 -1.94
N ALA A 245 11.71 -16.73 -1.57
CA ALA A 245 11.27 -15.37 -1.28
C ALA A 245 12.06 -14.72 -0.13
N ARG A 246 12.40 -15.45 0.94
CA ARG A 246 13.16 -14.92 2.08
C ARG A 246 14.64 -14.67 1.76
N GLN A 247 15.20 -15.33 0.75
CA GLN A 247 16.55 -15.00 0.29
C GLN A 247 16.60 -13.64 -0.40
N ILE A 248 15.50 -13.23 -1.01
CA ILE A 248 15.34 -11.91 -1.66
C ILE A 248 14.82 -10.87 -0.65
N ILE A 249 13.74 -11.18 0.06
CA ILE A 249 13.12 -10.31 1.06
C ILE A 249 13.74 -10.62 2.43
N ASN A 250 14.70 -9.80 2.82
CA ASN A 250 15.46 -9.88 4.05
C ASN A 250 15.69 -8.48 4.63
N GLU A 251 16.35 -8.35 5.77
CA GLU A 251 16.55 -7.05 6.43
C GLU A 251 17.21 -6.01 5.51
N ARG A 252 18.22 -6.43 4.70
CA ARG A 252 18.95 -5.52 3.79
C ARG A 252 18.04 -4.98 2.68
N SER A 253 17.27 -5.85 2.03
CA SER A 253 16.35 -5.46 0.96
C SER A 253 15.15 -4.67 1.48
N ILE A 254 14.67 -4.96 2.72
CA ILE A 254 13.64 -4.15 3.38
C ILE A 254 14.14 -2.74 3.66
N ARG A 255 15.39 -2.57 4.12
CA ARG A 255 16.00 -1.24 4.28
C ARG A 255 16.08 -0.47 2.96
N ASN A 256 16.42 -1.15 1.86
CA ASN A 256 16.39 -0.57 0.52
C ASN A 256 14.97 -0.11 0.13
N ALA A 257 13.96 -0.95 0.40
CA ALA A 257 12.57 -0.59 0.15
C ALA A 257 12.13 0.64 0.97
N LEU A 258 12.46 0.70 2.26
CA LEU A 258 12.19 1.85 3.12
C LEU A 258 12.88 3.13 2.61
N THR A 259 14.12 3.01 2.12
CA THR A 259 14.84 4.14 1.51
C THR A 259 14.12 4.63 0.24
N CYS A 260 13.68 3.72 -0.62
CA CYS A 260 12.88 4.09 -1.80
C CYS A 260 11.52 4.68 -1.41
N ASP A 261 10.86 4.14 -0.39
CA ASP A 261 9.59 4.64 0.17
C ASP A 261 9.70 6.12 0.56
N MET A 262 10.77 6.46 1.28
CA MET A 262 11.06 7.84 1.71
C MET A 262 11.38 8.76 0.54
N ALA A 263 12.15 8.30 -0.44
CA ALA A 263 12.53 9.08 -1.61
C ALA A 263 11.35 9.35 -2.57
N LEU A 264 10.45 8.38 -2.72
CA LEU A 264 9.25 8.48 -3.56
C LEU A 264 8.12 9.29 -2.89
N GLY A 265 8.12 9.41 -1.55
CA GLY A 265 6.99 9.95 -0.81
C GLY A 265 5.73 9.10 -0.97
N CYS A 266 5.84 7.82 -0.69
CA CYS A 266 4.77 6.85 -0.83
C CYS A 266 3.57 7.10 0.11
N SER A 267 2.59 6.21 0.06
CA SER A 267 1.43 6.21 0.96
C SER A 267 1.82 5.83 2.39
N THR A 268 1.19 6.42 3.39
CA THR A 268 1.32 6.01 4.80
C THR A 268 0.98 4.53 5.04
N ASN A 269 0.17 3.93 4.17
CA ASN A 269 -0.17 2.50 4.22
C ASN A 269 1.06 1.59 4.04
N THR A 270 2.15 2.06 3.40
CA THR A 270 3.38 1.27 3.26
C THR A 270 3.97 0.89 4.62
N VAL A 271 3.80 1.75 5.64
CA VAL A 271 4.22 1.47 7.01
C VAL A 271 3.58 0.18 7.51
N LEU A 272 2.25 0.04 7.39
CA LEU A 272 1.55 -1.20 7.77
C LEU A 272 2.01 -2.40 6.97
N HIS A 273 2.16 -2.23 5.65
CA HIS A 273 2.42 -3.35 4.76
C HIS A 273 3.87 -3.84 4.84
N LEU A 274 4.85 -2.94 4.99
CA LEU A 274 6.24 -3.34 5.18
C LEU A 274 6.47 -4.00 6.54
N LEU A 275 5.80 -3.52 7.62
CA LEU A 275 5.81 -4.18 8.91
C LEU A 275 5.26 -5.62 8.81
N ALA A 276 4.13 -5.80 8.12
CA ALA A 276 3.50 -7.10 7.93
C ALA A 276 4.38 -8.05 7.10
N ILE A 277 4.94 -7.59 5.99
CA ILE A 277 5.84 -8.38 5.13
C ILE A 277 7.11 -8.76 5.90
N ALA A 278 7.72 -7.81 6.64
CA ALA A 278 8.93 -8.07 7.43
C ALA A 278 8.69 -9.11 8.53
N GLN A 279 7.52 -9.06 9.16
CA GLN A 279 7.14 -10.05 10.16
C GLN A 279 7.00 -11.46 9.55
N GLU A 280 6.30 -11.61 8.42
CA GLU A 280 6.14 -12.88 7.71
C GLU A 280 7.48 -13.40 7.16
N ALA A 281 8.38 -12.50 6.78
CA ALA A 281 9.73 -12.86 6.34
C ALA A 281 10.66 -13.30 7.48
N GLY A 282 10.24 -13.15 8.75
CA GLY A 282 11.06 -13.49 9.92
C GLY A 282 12.16 -12.47 10.23
N CYS A 283 12.09 -11.25 9.68
CA CYS A 283 12.98 -10.13 9.94
C CYS A 283 12.21 -8.89 10.39
N PRO A 284 11.55 -8.93 11.57
CA PRO A 284 10.69 -7.85 12.03
C PRO A 284 11.46 -6.53 12.18
N ILE A 285 10.81 -5.45 11.78
CA ILE A 285 11.29 -4.07 11.91
C ILE A 285 10.33 -3.28 12.82
N ASP A 286 10.79 -2.16 13.34
CA ASP A 286 9.99 -1.26 14.18
C ASP A 286 9.80 0.13 13.53
N LEU A 287 8.92 0.94 14.11
CA LEU A 287 8.64 2.29 13.61
C LEU A 287 9.82 3.25 13.73
N LYS A 288 10.79 3.01 14.62
CA LYS A 288 11.98 3.86 14.77
C LYS A 288 12.86 3.79 13.53
N LEU A 289 12.96 2.59 12.91
CA LEU A 289 13.71 2.40 11.68
C LEU A 289 13.19 3.30 10.54
N PHE A 290 11.88 3.53 10.47
CA PHE A 290 11.29 4.44 9.46
C PHE A 290 11.85 5.86 9.62
N ASN A 291 11.91 6.39 10.85
CA ASN A 291 12.46 7.72 11.10
C ASN A 291 13.98 7.79 10.89
N GLU A 292 14.71 6.75 11.27
CA GLU A 292 16.17 6.69 11.02
C GLU A 292 16.49 6.77 9.53
N ILE A 293 15.72 6.06 8.69
CA ILE A 293 15.88 6.08 7.24
C ILE A 293 15.35 7.40 6.66
N SER A 294 14.18 7.87 7.11
CA SER A 294 13.60 9.14 6.67
C SER A 294 14.54 10.32 6.90
N ALA A 295 15.23 10.38 8.06
CA ALA A 295 16.15 11.45 8.39
C ALA A 295 17.37 11.54 7.43
N LYS A 296 17.75 10.45 6.79
CA LYS A 296 18.93 10.34 5.91
C LYS A 296 18.60 10.33 4.42
N THR A 297 17.33 10.10 4.08
CA THR A 297 16.89 9.89 2.70
C THR A 297 16.20 11.14 2.18
N PRO A 298 16.74 11.82 1.16
CA PRO A 298 16.05 12.95 0.56
C PRO A 298 14.80 12.53 -0.21
N ASN A 299 13.76 13.36 -0.21
CA ASN A 299 12.57 13.15 -1.03
C ASN A 299 12.85 13.65 -2.46
N LEU A 300 12.80 12.73 -3.42
CA LEU A 300 13.18 12.98 -4.82
C LEU A 300 11.98 13.14 -5.76
N CYS A 301 10.78 12.72 -5.34
CA CYS A 301 9.60 12.69 -6.19
C CYS A 301 8.40 13.36 -5.51
N HIS A 302 7.68 14.19 -6.25
CA HIS A 302 6.39 14.77 -5.84
C HIS A 302 5.31 14.38 -6.84
N LEU A 303 4.83 13.14 -6.73
CA LEU A 303 3.70 12.65 -7.51
C LEU A 303 2.37 12.99 -6.80
N ALA A 304 1.27 13.01 -7.54
CA ALA A 304 -0.07 13.17 -6.96
C ALA A 304 -0.27 12.22 -5.77
N PRO A 305 -0.78 12.69 -4.62
CA PRO A 305 -1.38 13.99 -4.33
C PRO A 305 -0.37 15.08 -3.87
N ALA A 306 0.92 14.76 -3.67
CA ALA A 306 1.92 15.71 -3.17
C ALA A 306 2.37 16.72 -4.24
N GLY A 307 2.18 16.40 -5.53
CA GLY A 307 2.56 17.25 -6.66
C GLY A 307 1.73 16.95 -7.91
N PRO A 308 2.03 17.61 -9.03
CA PRO A 308 1.21 17.53 -10.24
C PRO A 308 1.56 16.33 -11.15
N THR A 309 2.66 15.63 -10.92
CA THR A 309 3.10 14.51 -11.76
C THR A 309 2.39 13.20 -11.38
N HIS A 310 2.29 12.29 -12.34
CA HIS A 310 1.60 11.02 -12.22
C HIS A 310 2.53 9.83 -12.51
N MET A 311 2.05 8.60 -12.36
CA MET A 311 2.85 7.39 -12.57
C MET A 311 3.42 7.24 -13.99
N PRO A 312 2.71 7.63 -15.08
CA PRO A 312 3.31 7.65 -16.41
C PRO A 312 4.53 8.57 -16.51
N ASP A 313 4.50 9.76 -15.84
CA ASP A 313 5.64 10.67 -15.81
C ASP A 313 6.84 10.05 -15.10
N LEU A 314 6.61 9.33 -14.00
CA LEU A 314 7.66 8.60 -13.29
C LEU A 314 8.29 7.52 -14.19
N TYR A 315 7.47 6.78 -14.94
CA TYR A 315 7.95 5.79 -15.90
C TYR A 315 8.84 6.44 -16.97
N GLU A 316 8.40 7.53 -17.59
CA GLU A 316 9.13 8.27 -18.61
C GLU A 316 10.41 8.93 -18.07
N ALA A 317 10.42 9.29 -16.78
CA ALA A 317 11.58 9.84 -16.11
C ALA A 317 12.68 8.81 -15.77
N GLY A 318 12.44 7.51 -16.03
CA GLY A 318 13.39 6.43 -15.78
C GLY A 318 12.95 5.45 -14.71
N GLY A 319 11.79 5.67 -14.08
CA GLY A 319 11.16 4.75 -13.12
C GLY A 319 11.95 4.54 -11.83
N ILE A 320 11.67 3.44 -11.17
CA ILE A 320 12.33 3.07 -9.92
C ILE A 320 13.84 2.87 -10.08
N PRO A 321 14.35 2.27 -11.18
CA PRO A 321 15.79 2.16 -11.35
C PRO A 321 16.53 3.51 -11.34
N ALA A 322 15.92 4.58 -11.90
CA ALA A 322 16.53 5.91 -11.88
C ALA A 322 16.55 6.51 -10.45
N VAL A 323 15.47 6.32 -9.67
CA VAL A 323 15.43 6.72 -8.25
C VAL A 323 16.50 5.97 -7.45
N GLN A 324 16.61 4.65 -7.63
CA GLN A 324 17.61 3.83 -6.94
C GLN A 324 19.04 4.22 -7.34
N ALA A 325 19.28 4.54 -8.62
CA ALA A 325 20.59 5.00 -9.08
C ALA A 325 20.98 6.34 -8.43
N GLU A 326 20.02 7.25 -8.24
CA GLU A 326 20.26 8.51 -7.51
C GLU A 326 20.61 8.24 -6.02
N LEU A 327 19.85 7.40 -5.35
CA LEU A 327 20.10 7.03 -3.95
C LEU A 327 21.45 6.32 -3.77
N ALA A 328 21.84 5.50 -4.73
CA ALA A 328 23.12 4.79 -4.73
C ALA A 328 24.34 5.75 -4.78
N LYS A 329 24.22 6.92 -5.39
CA LYS A 329 25.30 7.93 -5.43
C LYS A 329 25.76 8.40 -4.04
N LYS A 330 24.88 8.34 -3.04
CA LYS A 330 25.19 8.69 -1.65
C LYS A 330 25.32 7.47 -0.73
N GLY A 331 25.40 6.26 -1.29
CA GLY A 331 25.56 5.02 -0.53
C GLY A 331 24.35 4.69 0.37
N LEU A 332 23.15 5.11 -0.02
CA LEU A 332 21.93 4.92 0.77
C LEU A 332 21.29 3.55 0.55
N LEU A 333 21.77 2.77 -0.43
CA LEU A 333 21.26 1.44 -0.76
C LEU A 333 22.35 0.39 -0.62
N ASP A 334 21.95 -0.81 -0.21
CA ASP A 334 22.76 -2.01 -0.29
C ASP A 334 22.63 -2.60 -1.70
N LEU A 335 23.69 -2.48 -2.50
CA LEU A 335 23.67 -2.85 -3.92
C LEU A 335 23.89 -4.34 -4.17
N ASP A 336 24.37 -5.10 -3.16
CA ASP A 336 24.70 -6.51 -3.28
C ASP A 336 23.53 -7.43 -2.95
N VAL A 337 22.32 -6.88 -2.67
CA VAL A 337 21.13 -7.69 -2.42
C VAL A 337 20.69 -8.42 -3.69
N PRO A 338 20.34 -9.73 -3.58
CA PRO A 338 19.85 -10.49 -4.71
C PRO A 338 18.43 -10.04 -5.12
N THR A 339 18.10 -10.23 -6.39
CA THR A 339 16.77 -9.94 -6.93
C THR A 339 16.26 -11.09 -7.79
N VAL A 340 14.95 -11.05 -8.12
CA VAL A 340 14.32 -12.05 -9.01
C VAL A 340 14.88 -12.06 -10.43
N THR A 341 15.69 -11.10 -10.83
CA THR A 341 16.36 -11.11 -12.15
C THR A 341 17.54 -12.08 -12.21
N GLY A 342 17.93 -12.68 -11.09
CA GLY A 342 19.15 -13.46 -10.96
C GLY A 342 20.41 -12.62 -10.80
N LYS A 343 20.28 -11.30 -10.78
CA LYS A 343 21.35 -10.29 -10.59
C LYS A 343 21.17 -9.57 -9.26
N THR A 344 22.21 -8.86 -8.83
CA THR A 344 22.12 -7.95 -7.68
C THR A 344 21.34 -6.67 -8.04
N LEU A 345 20.94 -5.91 -7.02
CA LEU A 345 20.33 -4.60 -7.21
C LEU A 345 21.28 -3.67 -8.00
N GLY A 346 22.56 -3.62 -7.64
CA GLY A 346 23.55 -2.79 -8.31
C GLY A 346 23.68 -3.10 -9.80
N GLU A 347 23.66 -4.37 -10.17
CA GLU A 347 23.68 -4.80 -11.58
C GLU A 347 22.41 -4.39 -12.33
N ASN A 348 21.26 -4.44 -11.68
CA ASN A 348 19.97 -4.07 -12.28
C ASN A 348 19.86 -2.56 -12.56
N ILE A 349 20.43 -1.72 -11.72
CA ILE A 349 20.38 -0.26 -11.86
C ILE A 349 21.59 0.31 -12.61
N ALA A 350 22.54 -0.53 -13.02
CA ALA A 350 23.72 -0.09 -13.77
C ALA A 350 23.31 0.65 -15.06
N GLY A 351 23.71 1.91 -15.17
CA GLY A 351 23.36 2.76 -16.31
C GLY A 351 21.97 3.41 -16.26
N ALA A 352 21.17 3.15 -15.21
CA ALA A 352 19.92 3.88 -15.00
C ALA A 352 20.21 5.36 -14.69
N LYS A 353 19.37 6.25 -15.21
CA LYS A 353 19.53 7.71 -15.06
C LYS A 353 18.19 8.42 -15.12
N ILE A 354 18.13 9.61 -14.55
CA ILE A 354 16.99 10.50 -14.70
C ILE A 354 16.90 10.95 -16.16
N LEU A 355 15.72 10.77 -16.76
CA LEU A 355 15.40 11.21 -18.12
C LEU A 355 14.53 12.49 -18.12
N ASN A 356 13.83 12.75 -16.99
CA ASN A 356 12.99 13.93 -16.81
C ASN A 356 13.06 14.37 -15.34
N ASP A 357 13.60 15.56 -15.08
CA ASP A 357 13.83 16.13 -13.76
C ASP A 357 12.56 16.73 -13.11
N LYS A 358 11.47 16.82 -13.85
CA LYS A 358 10.16 17.24 -13.29
C LYS A 358 9.54 16.15 -12.43
N ALA A 359 9.71 14.88 -12.78
CA ALA A 359 9.17 13.76 -12.02
C ALA A 359 10.16 13.20 -10.99
N ILE A 360 11.46 13.16 -11.31
CA ILE A 360 12.52 12.70 -10.42
C ILE A 360 13.58 13.79 -10.32
N ARG A 361 13.76 14.37 -9.15
CA ARG A 361 14.86 15.31 -8.89
C ARG A 361 16.16 14.57 -8.59
N SER A 362 17.29 15.21 -8.93
CA SER A 362 18.61 14.70 -8.57
C SER A 362 18.78 14.71 -7.04
N ILE A 363 19.63 13.81 -6.56
CA ILE A 363 19.94 13.70 -5.13
C ILE A 363 20.60 14.96 -4.55
N ASP A 364 21.19 15.79 -5.38
CA ASP A 364 21.81 17.06 -4.99
C ASP A 364 20.83 18.23 -4.98
N ASN A 365 19.63 18.06 -5.59
CA ASN A 365 18.57 19.07 -5.60
C ASN A 365 17.19 18.46 -5.29
N PRO A 366 17.00 17.79 -4.13
CA PRO A 366 15.76 17.13 -3.76
C PRO A 366 14.64 18.13 -3.42
N TYR A 367 13.41 17.66 -3.35
CA TYR A 367 12.29 18.44 -2.80
C TYR A 367 12.45 18.70 -1.28
N SER A 368 13.00 17.73 -0.57
CA SER A 368 13.33 17.81 0.86
C SER A 368 14.59 17.00 1.13
N GLN A 369 15.40 17.45 2.10
CA GLN A 369 16.57 16.71 2.58
C GLN A 369 16.20 15.47 3.41
N THR A 370 14.93 15.35 3.79
CA THR A 370 14.39 14.23 4.57
C THR A 370 13.25 13.55 3.82
N GLY A 371 12.92 12.33 4.22
CA GLY A 371 11.93 11.47 3.56
C GLY A 371 10.51 12.01 3.57
N GLY A 372 9.70 11.45 2.68
CA GLY A 372 8.30 11.84 2.50
C GLY A 372 7.35 11.39 3.61
N LEU A 373 7.76 10.43 4.46
CA LEU A 373 6.98 9.95 5.60
C LEU A 373 7.68 10.25 6.92
N GLN A 374 6.88 10.48 7.97
CA GLN A 374 7.36 10.70 9.33
C GLN A 374 6.49 9.96 10.34
N ILE A 375 7.12 9.28 11.30
CA ILE A 375 6.45 8.71 12.47
C ILE A 375 6.51 9.74 13.60
N LEU A 376 5.39 9.93 14.30
CA LEU A 376 5.30 10.81 15.46
C LEU A 376 4.98 9.98 16.71
N TRP A 377 5.46 10.46 17.87
CA TRP A 377 5.17 9.87 19.18
C TRP A 377 4.73 10.92 20.19
N GLY A 378 4.05 10.52 21.22
CA GLY A 378 3.63 11.36 22.33
C GLY A 378 2.57 10.69 23.20
N ASN A 379 2.05 11.44 24.17
CA ASN A 379 1.08 10.87 25.11
C ASN A 379 -0.25 10.44 24.49
N ILE A 380 -0.60 10.97 23.28
CA ILE A 380 -1.78 10.51 22.53
C ILE A 380 -1.47 9.29 21.65
N ALA A 381 -0.21 9.09 21.25
CA ALA A 381 0.27 8.02 20.39
C ALA A 381 1.57 7.41 20.95
N PRO A 382 1.55 6.75 22.12
CA PRO A 382 2.77 6.24 22.74
C PRO A 382 3.47 5.15 21.91
N ASP A 383 2.72 4.38 21.12
CA ASP A 383 3.25 3.36 20.22
C ASP A 383 3.47 3.89 18.77
N GLY A 384 3.22 5.18 18.57
CA GLY A 384 3.47 5.90 17.31
C GLY A 384 2.22 6.11 16.45
N CYS A 385 2.38 7.02 15.51
CA CYS A 385 1.43 7.32 14.43
C CYS A 385 2.22 7.81 13.20
N VAL A 386 1.57 7.93 12.04
CA VAL A 386 2.25 8.25 10.78
C VAL A 386 1.62 9.44 10.08
N VAL A 387 2.45 10.27 9.45
CA VAL A 387 2.04 11.36 8.57
C VAL A 387 2.81 11.32 7.26
N LYS A 388 2.12 11.63 6.14
CA LYS A 388 2.76 11.87 4.84
C LYS A 388 3.29 13.32 4.82
N ARG A 389 4.51 13.50 5.34
CA ARG A 389 5.17 14.79 5.48
C ARG A 389 5.28 15.55 4.16
N SER A 390 5.52 14.83 3.06
CA SER A 390 5.64 15.43 1.71
C SER A 390 4.35 16.06 1.19
N ALA A 391 3.20 15.77 1.81
CA ALA A 391 1.89 16.31 1.44
C ALA A 391 1.36 17.35 2.45
N VAL A 392 2.16 17.72 3.46
CA VAL A 392 1.80 18.72 4.48
C VAL A 392 2.38 20.08 4.10
N ALA A 393 1.52 21.09 4.08
CA ALA A 393 1.93 22.47 3.82
C ALA A 393 2.93 22.96 4.90
N PRO A 394 3.91 23.80 4.53
CA PRO A 394 4.94 24.26 5.47
C PRO A 394 4.38 24.85 6.78
N GLU A 395 3.29 25.62 6.70
CA GLU A 395 2.61 26.24 7.84
C GLU A 395 1.93 25.24 8.78
N MET A 396 1.65 24.03 8.30
CA MET A 396 1.02 22.96 9.07
C MET A 396 2.02 21.91 9.60
N GLN A 397 3.32 22.10 9.37
CA GLN A 397 4.35 21.22 9.93
C GLN A 397 4.42 21.31 11.46
N VAL A 398 4.08 22.47 12.01
CA VAL A 398 3.89 22.70 13.46
C VAL A 398 2.51 23.31 13.63
N HIS A 399 1.64 22.65 14.39
CA HIS A 399 0.26 23.08 14.59
C HIS A 399 -0.19 22.81 16.02
N SER A 400 -1.04 23.69 16.56
CA SER A 400 -1.68 23.50 17.86
C SER A 400 -3.11 24.03 17.79
N GLY A 401 -4.06 23.25 18.26
CA GLY A 401 -5.47 23.63 18.18
C GLY A 401 -6.41 22.81 19.04
N PRO A 402 -7.68 23.26 19.17
CA PRO A 402 -8.69 22.54 19.92
C PRO A 402 -9.15 21.28 19.17
N ALA A 403 -9.32 20.19 19.91
CA ALA A 403 -9.83 18.93 19.39
C ALA A 403 -11.33 19.03 19.09
N ARG A 404 -11.72 18.57 17.89
CA ARG A 404 -13.10 18.30 17.49
C ARG A 404 -13.25 16.79 17.37
N VAL A 405 -13.98 16.17 18.31
CA VAL A 405 -13.93 14.73 18.54
C VAL A 405 -15.13 14.00 17.94
N PHE A 406 -14.85 12.97 17.14
CA PHE A 406 -15.85 12.15 16.45
C PHE A 406 -15.55 10.66 16.63
N ASP A 407 -16.60 9.86 16.89
CA ASP A 407 -16.48 8.42 17.10
C ASP A 407 -16.68 7.60 15.79
N SER A 408 -16.71 8.28 14.64
CA SER A 408 -16.76 7.67 13.31
C SER A 408 -16.40 8.65 12.21
N GLU A 409 -15.95 8.14 11.05
CA GLU A 409 -15.78 8.94 9.82
C GLU A 409 -17.08 9.65 9.42
N ASP A 410 -18.21 8.94 9.53
CA ASP A 410 -19.51 9.45 9.05
C ASP A 410 -19.95 10.71 9.81
N THR A 411 -19.74 10.73 11.14
CA THR A 411 -20.06 11.91 11.97
C THR A 411 -19.10 13.06 11.74
N ALA A 412 -17.81 12.78 11.52
CA ALA A 412 -16.82 13.80 11.19
C ALA A 412 -17.11 14.46 9.84
N ILE A 413 -17.44 13.70 8.81
CA ILE A 413 -17.79 14.22 7.49
C ILE A 413 -19.06 15.09 7.57
N ALA A 414 -20.07 14.66 8.31
CA ALA A 414 -21.29 15.45 8.50
C ALA A 414 -20.99 16.83 9.10
N ALA A 415 -20.15 16.89 10.14
CA ALA A 415 -19.73 18.14 10.77
C ALA A 415 -18.90 19.03 9.83
N ILE A 416 -17.98 18.45 9.04
CA ILE A 416 -17.19 19.20 8.04
C ILE A 416 -18.14 19.87 7.03
N TYR A 417 -19.05 19.11 6.43
CA TYR A 417 -19.98 19.66 5.44
C TYR A 417 -21.01 20.63 6.03
N ALA A 418 -21.34 20.51 7.31
CA ALA A 418 -22.20 21.47 8.02
C ALA A 418 -21.47 22.80 8.34
N GLY A 419 -20.14 22.87 8.08
CA GLY A 419 -19.35 24.07 8.39
C GLY A 419 -19.05 24.25 9.89
N GLU A 420 -19.09 23.17 10.66
CA GLU A 420 -18.82 23.18 12.10
C GLU A 420 -17.33 23.12 12.44
N ILE A 421 -16.47 22.86 11.43
CA ILE A 421 -15.02 22.82 11.57
C ILE A 421 -14.44 24.14 11.11
N HIS A 422 -13.58 24.72 11.95
CA HIS A 422 -13.02 26.05 11.76
C HIS A 422 -11.49 26.03 11.60
N PRO A 423 -10.90 27.04 10.96
CA PRO A 423 -9.45 27.20 10.92
C PRO A 423 -8.83 27.12 12.33
N GLY A 424 -7.79 26.29 12.47
CA GLY A 424 -7.11 26.04 13.74
C GLY A 424 -7.55 24.75 14.44
N ASP A 425 -8.68 24.16 14.08
CA ASP A 425 -9.18 22.93 14.69
C ASP A 425 -8.27 21.71 14.41
N VAL A 426 -8.31 20.75 15.34
CA VAL A 426 -7.75 19.40 15.16
C VAL A 426 -8.89 18.39 15.21
N VAL A 427 -9.27 17.84 14.06
CA VAL A 427 -10.33 16.84 13.96
C VAL A 427 -9.79 15.49 14.39
N VAL A 428 -10.41 14.88 15.41
CA VAL A 428 -10.04 13.57 15.98
C VAL A 428 -11.12 12.56 15.63
N ILE A 429 -10.78 11.56 14.78
CA ILE A 429 -11.69 10.46 14.39
C ILE A 429 -11.18 9.18 15.06
N ARG A 430 -11.95 8.59 15.93
CA ARG A 430 -11.57 7.43 16.73
C ARG A 430 -12.50 6.25 16.54
N TYR A 431 -12.09 5.07 17.03
CA TYR A 431 -12.79 3.79 16.85
C TYR A 431 -12.85 3.32 15.39
N GLU A 432 -11.91 3.77 14.56
CA GLU A 432 -11.72 3.32 13.18
C GLU A 432 -10.42 2.51 13.00
N GLY A 433 -9.81 2.08 14.12
CA GLY A 433 -8.58 1.28 14.14
C GLY A 433 -8.78 -0.19 13.73
N PRO A 434 -7.70 -1.02 13.84
CA PRO A 434 -7.75 -2.44 13.44
C PRO A 434 -8.87 -3.22 14.08
N LYS A 435 -9.13 -3.05 15.37
CA LYS A 435 -10.21 -3.72 16.13
C LYS A 435 -11.49 -2.92 16.15
N GLY A 436 -11.40 -1.62 16.38
CA GLY A 436 -12.55 -0.73 16.57
C GLY A 436 -13.34 -0.52 15.30
N GLY A 437 -12.65 -0.38 14.16
CA GLY A 437 -13.23 -0.24 12.85
C GLY A 437 -14.24 -1.33 12.47
N PRO A 438 -14.02 -2.64 12.63
CA PRO A 438 -12.77 -3.32 12.46
C PRO A 438 -12.26 -3.23 11.00
N GLY A 439 -11.00 -3.61 10.78
CA GLY A 439 -10.39 -3.53 9.45
C GLY A 439 -9.74 -2.18 9.15
N MET A 440 -9.61 -1.31 10.17
CA MET A 440 -8.85 -0.07 10.08
C MET A 440 -9.25 0.77 8.86
N ARG A 441 -10.49 1.27 8.88
CA ARG A 441 -11.13 2.01 7.77
C ARG A 441 -10.17 3.04 7.17
N GLU A 442 -10.02 3.03 5.85
CA GLU A 442 -9.22 4.00 5.14
C GLU A 442 -10.11 5.17 4.69
N MET A 443 -9.76 6.38 5.09
CA MET A 443 -10.58 7.57 4.92
C MET A 443 -9.94 8.52 3.91
N LEU A 444 -10.72 8.95 2.92
CA LEU A 444 -10.36 10.00 1.97
C LEU A 444 -11.35 11.17 2.04
N ASN A 445 -12.61 10.88 2.32
CA ASN A 445 -13.67 11.90 2.34
C ASN A 445 -13.37 13.06 3.30
N PRO A 446 -12.94 12.86 4.57
CA PRO A 446 -12.64 13.97 5.47
C PRO A 446 -11.53 14.87 4.94
N THR A 447 -10.42 14.29 4.46
CA THR A 447 -9.28 15.07 3.93
C THR A 447 -9.64 15.82 2.65
N SER A 448 -10.40 15.18 1.76
CA SER A 448 -10.84 15.78 0.50
C SER A 448 -11.92 16.84 0.71
N ALA A 449 -12.82 16.66 1.68
CA ALA A 449 -13.80 17.67 2.06
C ALA A 449 -13.11 18.94 2.56
N LEU A 450 -12.14 18.81 3.49
CA LEU A 450 -11.36 19.96 3.95
C LEU A 450 -10.61 20.64 2.81
N ALA A 451 -9.98 19.86 1.91
CA ALA A 451 -9.29 20.41 0.74
C ALA A 451 -10.25 21.14 -0.22
N GLY A 452 -11.43 20.56 -0.50
CA GLY A 452 -12.47 21.19 -1.31
C GLY A 452 -13.00 22.48 -0.72
N MET A 453 -13.06 22.58 0.62
CA MET A 453 -13.48 23.77 1.38
C MET A 453 -12.33 24.72 1.69
N LYS A 454 -11.10 24.44 1.22
CA LYS A 454 -9.87 25.25 1.46
C LYS A 454 -9.48 25.35 2.93
N LEU A 455 -9.71 24.29 3.70
CA LEU A 455 -9.35 24.18 5.11
C LEU A 455 -8.13 23.28 5.35
N ASP A 456 -7.61 22.61 4.34
CA ASP A 456 -6.49 21.64 4.41
C ASP A 456 -5.13 22.26 4.82
N THR A 457 -5.02 23.60 4.77
CA THR A 457 -3.86 24.35 5.24
C THR A 457 -4.04 25.00 6.62
N THR A 458 -5.15 24.72 7.31
CA THR A 458 -5.46 25.34 8.61
C THR A 458 -6.07 24.36 9.61
N VAL A 459 -6.45 23.17 9.20
CA VAL A 459 -7.07 22.12 10.02
C VAL A 459 -6.22 20.85 9.93
N ALA A 460 -5.93 20.23 11.07
CA ALA A 460 -5.29 18.93 11.14
C ALA A 460 -6.33 17.81 11.39
N LEU A 461 -6.00 16.59 10.96
CA LEU A 461 -6.81 15.39 11.24
C LEU A 461 -5.95 14.34 11.93
N ILE A 462 -6.52 13.67 12.93
CA ILE A 462 -5.88 12.57 13.66
C ILE A 462 -6.85 11.39 13.73
N THR A 463 -6.36 10.16 13.53
CA THR A 463 -7.20 8.96 13.63
C THR A 463 -6.41 7.73 14.05
N ASP A 464 -7.06 6.80 14.74
CA ASP A 464 -6.58 5.43 14.94
C ASP A 464 -6.85 4.52 13.72
N GLY A 465 -7.65 4.99 12.76
CA GLY A 465 -7.82 4.41 11.44
C GLY A 465 -6.69 4.79 10.48
N ARG A 466 -7.00 4.86 9.18
CA ARG A 466 -6.07 5.22 8.11
C ARG A 466 -6.59 6.37 7.28
N PHE A 467 -5.66 7.18 6.77
CA PHE A 467 -5.97 8.06 5.66
C PHE A 467 -5.49 7.45 4.33
N SER A 468 -6.24 7.71 3.26
CA SER A 468 -5.89 7.26 1.92
C SER A 468 -4.53 7.80 1.49
N GLY A 469 -3.80 7.03 0.67
CA GLY A 469 -2.58 7.52 0.00
C GLY A 469 -2.82 8.74 -0.89
N ALA A 470 -4.08 9.02 -1.24
CA ALA A 470 -4.53 10.19 -1.99
C ALA A 470 -4.79 11.43 -1.11
N SER A 471 -4.66 11.32 0.21
CA SER A 471 -4.86 12.44 1.16
C SER A 471 -3.72 13.44 1.09
N ARG A 472 -4.04 14.72 1.29
CA ARG A 472 -3.10 15.80 1.51
C ARG A 472 -3.46 16.60 2.78
N GLY A 473 -2.55 17.45 3.25
CA GLY A 473 -2.69 18.19 4.50
C GLY A 473 -2.13 17.42 5.71
N ALA A 474 -2.28 17.99 6.89
CA ALA A 474 -1.80 17.41 8.15
C ALA A 474 -2.73 16.27 8.62
N ALA A 475 -2.71 15.14 7.89
CA ALA A 475 -3.51 13.95 8.15
C ALA A 475 -2.64 12.87 8.81
N ILE A 476 -2.83 12.66 10.11
CA ILE A 476 -2.05 11.78 10.97
C ILE A 476 -2.86 10.54 11.28
N GLY A 477 -2.46 9.39 10.74
CA GLY A 477 -3.15 8.12 10.91
C GLY A 477 -2.38 7.11 11.74
N HIS A 478 -2.99 5.91 11.89
CA HIS A 478 -2.39 4.77 12.59
C HIS A 478 -2.06 5.04 14.06
N VAL A 479 -2.77 5.98 14.71
CA VAL A 479 -2.53 6.30 16.13
C VAL A 479 -2.63 5.01 16.95
N SER A 480 -1.54 4.70 17.63
CA SER A 480 -1.39 3.46 18.38
C SER A 480 -0.99 3.74 19.83
N PRO A 481 -1.61 3.02 20.79
CA PRO A 481 -2.72 2.07 20.64
C PRO A 481 -4.05 2.73 20.23
N GLU A 482 -4.89 2.00 19.48
CA GLU A 482 -6.22 2.48 19.06
C GLU A 482 -7.21 2.68 20.25
N ALA A 483 -8.22 3.51 20.09
CA ALA A 483 -9.24 3.77 21.09
C ALA A 483 -9.94 2.49 21.58
N ALA A 484 -10.30 1.59 20.68
CA ALA A 484 -10.94 0.30 20.99
C ALA A 484 -10.06 -0.68 21.78
N SER A 485 -8.76 -0.41 21.87
CA SER A 485 -7.82 -1.14 22.73
C SER A 485 -7.45 -0.37 24.02
N GLY A 486 -8.21 0.68 24.36
CA GLY A 486 -7.95 1.54 25.52
C GLY A 486 -6.80 2.52 25.31
N GLY A 487 -6.45 2.83 24.05
CA GLY A 487 -5.43 3.81 23.72
C GLY A 487 -5.81 5.24 24.08
N PRO A 488 -4.81 6.12 24.33
CA PRO A 488 -5.05 7.49 24.80
C PRO A 488 -5.91 8.35 23.87
N ILE A 489 -5.93 8.07 22.56
CA ILE A 489 -6.82 8.76 21.62
C ILE A 489 -8.29 8.65 22.04
N GLY A 490 -8.69 7.53 22.69
CA GLY A 490 -10.03 7.34 23.24
C GLY A 490 -10.35 8.26 24.42
N LEU A 491 -9.34 8.88 25.03
CA LEU A 491 -9.48 9.76 26.20
C LEU A 491 -9.57 11.25 25.84
N VAL A 492 -9.38 11.61 24.58
CA VAL A 492 -9.48 13.00 24.09
C VAL A 492 -10.91 13.48 24.26
N LYS A 493 -11.08 14.69 24.81
CA LYS A 493 -12.37 15.37 24.96
C LYS A 493 -12.48 16.54 24.00
N GLU A 494 -13.69 16.91 23.66
CA GLU A 494 -13.99 18.10 22.85
C GLU A 494 -13.33 19.34 23.47
N GLY A 495 -12.61 20.12 22.64
CA GLY A 495 -11.91 21.33 23.06
C GLY A 495 -10.55 21.13 23.73
N ASP A 496 -10.08 19.89 23.96
CA ASP A 496 -8.71 19.64 24.44
C ASP A 496 -7.70 20.19 23.42
N THR A 497 -6.62 20.80 23.88
CA THR A 497 -5.56 21.26 22.99
C THR A 497 -4.68 20.09 22.56
N ILE A 498 -4.46 19.95 21.25
CA ILE A 498 -3.52 18.99 20.67
C ILE A 498 -2.39 19.76 19.99
N GLU A 499 -1.16 19.39 20.29
CA GLU A 499 0.07 19.95 19.74
C GLU A 499 0.72 18.94 18.79
N ILE A 500 1.03 19.39 17.59
CA ILE A 500 1.65 18.58 16.52
C ILE A 500 2.94 19.28 16.11
N ASP A 501 4.07 18.55 16.16
CA ASP A 501 5.38 19.02 15.71
C ASP A 501 6.00 17.91 14.83
N ILE A 502 5.73 17.96 13.54
CA ILE A 502 6.19 16.96 12.56
C ILE A 502 7.73 16.97 12.47
N PRO A 503 8.42 18.12 12.36
CA PRO A 503 9.88 18.18 12.38
C PRO A 503 10.53 17.48 13.57
N ASN A 504 9.97 17.62 14.76
CA ASN A 504 10.48 17.02 15.99
C ASN A 504 9.85 15.65 16.31
N ALA A 505 9.07 15.09 15.36
CA ALA A 505 8.42 13.79 15.50
C ALA A 505 7.51 13.66 16.73
N SER A 506 6.81 14.74 17.10
CA SER A 506 6.01 14.83 18.32
C SER A 506 4.53 15.08 18.02
N ILE A 507 3.68 14.44 18.83
CA ILE A 507 2.25 14.71 18.91
C ILE A 507 1.80 14.61 20.38
N HIS A 508 1.20 15.67 20.90
CA HIS A 508 0.92 15.76 22.32
C HIS A 508 -0.50 16.27 22.61
N LEU A 509 -1.18 15.62 23.55
CA LEU A 509 -2.42 16.09 24.16
C LEU A 509 -2.05 16.92 25.38
N ALA A 510 -2.32 18.22 25.36
CA ALA A 510 -1.95 19.19 26.40
C ALA A 510 -2.89 19.07 27.63
N VAL A 511 -2.87 17.89 28.24
CA VAL A 511 -3.64 17.53 29.43
C VAL A 511 -2.66 16.91 30.43
N SER A 512 -2.81 17.22 31.72
CA SER A 512 -1.92 16.67 32.75
C SER A 512 -2.03 15.14 32.86
N ASP A 513 -0.95 14.49 33.30
CA ASP A 513 -0.91 13.05 33.51
C ASP A 513 -1.96 12.58 34.52
N ASP A 514 -2.25 13.39 35.57
CA ASP A 514 -3.28 13.11 36.56
C ASP A 514 -4.69 13.12 35.95
N GLU A 515 -4.98 14.08 35.07
CA GLU A 515 -6.26 14.13 34.34
C GLU A 515 -6.36 12.95 33.37
N LEU A 516 -5.29 12.60 32.63
CA LEU A 516 -5.26 11.44 31.75
C LEU A 516 -5.50 10.15 32.55
N ALA A 517 -4.86 10.01 33.72
CA ALA A 517 -5.08 8.86 34.61
C ALA A 517 -6.54 8.78 35.09
N THR A 518 -7.13 9.94 35.43
CA THR A 518 -8.53 10.03 35.83
C THR A 518 -9.48 9.64 34.71
N ARG A 519 -9.24 10.14 33.48
CA ARG A 519 -10.02 9.79 32.30
C ARG A 519 -9.90 8.29 31.97
N LYS A 520 -8.70 7.73 32.10
CA LYS A 520 -8.44 6.31 31.88
C LYS A 520 -9.17 5.43 32.88
N ALA A 521 -9.21 5.83 34.15
CA ALA A 521 -9.94 5.11 35.18
C ALA A 521 -11.47 5.12 34.96
N ALA A 522 -11.98 6.20 34.36
CA ALA A 522 -13.40 6.34 34.03
C ALA A 522 -13.76 5.79 32.62
N TYR A 523 -12.78 5.38 31.83
CA TYR A 523 -13.02 4.91 30.47
C TYR A 523 -13.77 3.58 30.45
N VAL A 524 -14.86 3.55 29.71
CA VAL A 524 -15.62 2.34 29.41
C VAL A 524 -15.49 2.03 27.94
N GLN A 525 -14.92 0.89 27.63
CA GLN A 525 -14.75 0.46 26.24
C GLN A 525 -16.11 0.23 25.59
N PRO A 526 -16.39 0.85 24.43
CA PRO A 526 -17.62 0.61 23.71
C PRO A 526 -17.75 -0.85 23.24
N GLU A 527 -18.99 -1.32 23.18
CA GLU A 527 -19.27 -2.61 22.55
C GLU A 527 -18.89 -2.62 21.07
N PRO A 528 -18.33 -3.74 20.55
CA PRO A 528 -17.99 -3.85 19.14
C PRO A 528 -19.20 -3.62 18.23
N ASN A 529 -19.06 -2.76 17.24
CA ASN A 529 -20.11 -2.46 16.24
C ASN A 529 -20.43 -3.67 15.35
N ILE A 530 -19.45 -4.55 15.10
CA ILE A 530 -19.60 -5.75 14.27
C ILE A 530 -19.34 -7.00 15.10
N LYS A 531 -20.39 -7.81 15.31
CA LYS A 531 -20.38 -8.96 16.22
C LYS A 531 -20.32 -10.31 15.51
N THR A 532 -20.46 -10.35 14.18
CA THR A 532 -20.53 -11.58 13.38
C THR A 532 -19.72 -11.50 12.09
N GLY A 533 -19.54 -12.64 11.45
CA GLY A 533 -18.88 -12.72 10.13
C GLY A 533 -17.36 -12.59 10.17
N TRP A 534 -16.78 -12.25 9.02
CA TRP A 534 -15.33 -12.14 8.86
C TRP A 534 -14.72 -11.04 9.74
N LEU A 535 -15.29 -9.85 9.71
CA LEU A 535 -14.74 -8.71 10.46
C LEU A 535 -14.75 -8.94 11.98
N ALA A 536 -15.74 -9.65 12.53
CA ALA A 536 -15.75 -10.01 13.94
C ALA A 536 -14.65 -11.02 14.30
N ARG A 537 -14.31 -11.94 13.39
CA ARG A 537 -13.14 -12.85 13.55
C ARG A 537 -11.84 -12.08 13.45
N TYR A 538 -11.73 -11.22 12.45
CA TYR A 538 -10.58 -10.35 12.24
C TYR A 538 -10.29 -9.48 13.49
N ALA A 539 -11.28 -8.78 14.03
CA ALA A 539 -11.13 -7.93 15.21
C ALA A 539 -10.58 -8.66 16.44
N ARG A 540 -10.86 -9.97 16.59
CA ARG A 540 -10.35 -10.77 17.72
C ARG A 540 -8.89 -11.15 17.60
N LEU A 541 -8.39 -11.27 16.38
CA LEU A 541 -7.05 -11.81 16.07
C LEU A 541 -6.06 -10.72 15.67
N VAL A 542 -6.55 -9.57 15.18
CA VAL A 542 -5.70 -8.53 14.63
C VAL A 542 -4.85 -7.85 15.72
N THR A 543 -3.58 -7.63 15.39
CA THR A 543 -2.63 -6.85 16.19
C THR A 543 -2.83 -5.34 15.99
N SER A 544 -2.15 -4.54 16.79
CA SER A 544 -2.13 -3.08 16.66
C SER A 544 -1.46 -2.62 15.36
N ALA A 545 -1.76 -1.40 14.92
CA ALA A 545 -1.24 -0.82 13.68
C ALA A 545 0.29 -0.66 13.69
N ASN A 546 0.90 -0.33 14.84
CA ASN A 546 2.36 -0.25 14.98
C ASN A 546 3.08 -1.61 14.81
N LEU A 547 2.33 -2.70 14.75
CA LEU A 547 2.80 -4.06 14.47
C LEU A 547 2.36 -4.56 13.08
N GLY A 548 1.84 -3.69 12.22
CA GLY A 548 1.40 -4.01 10.86
C GLY A 548 -0.05 -4.48 10.73
N ALA A 549 -0.84 -4.47 11.83
CA ALA A 549 -2.24 -4.94 11.86
C ALA A 549 -2.39 -6.34 11.21
N VAL A 550 -1.59 -7.30 11.63
CA VAL A 550 -1.59 -8.70 11.18
C VAL A 550 -2.40 -9.59 12.11
N LEU A 551 -2.86 -10.74 11.63
CA LEU A 551 -3.52 -11.75 12.49
C LEU A 551 -2.48 -12.57 13.27
N LYS A 552 -2.78 -12.80 14.55
CA LYS A 552 -2.02 -13.69 15.44
C LYS A 552 -2.94 -14.54 16.29
#